data_cd755e7e2ce4fe61d535992a6d59d0ef
#
_entry.id   cd755e7e2ce4fe61d535992a6d59d0ef
#
_cell.length_a   1.000
_cell.length_b   1.000
_cell.length_c   1.000
_cell.angle_alpha   90.00
_cell.angle_beta   90.00
_cell.angle_gamma   90.00
#
_symmetry.space_group_name_H-M   'P 1'
#
loop_
_entity.id
_entity.type
_entity.pdbx_description
1 polymer ?
#
loop_
_entity_poly.entity_id
_entity_poly.type
_entity_poly.pdbx_seq_one_letter_code
_entity_poly.pdbx_strand_id
1 'polypeptide(L)'
;MLVGVVSKHTLIRRALMALLNDRGDLRVAWEVEGIRSLDRTEVPPASVDLIVVEADCDIVDHVLFHELKSQFPTARIVVIYAALSDELVAEALLAGAHGCFSKSEDGETFLKALGCISRGELWAQRRILSSLVEKEIRGDGNLLTRSNQLSRREWEVFSLIAVGKRNRQIASALYISEPTVKRHVYSIFQKLHVPSRLEAGLLFYRMPPPASIAGSAPSSSEAHLTPAAFPGSGKGTG
;
A
#
# COMPACT_ATOMS: atom_id res chain seq x y z
N MET A 1 -11.00 15.66 -16.74
CA MET A 1 -10.32 14.79 -15.78
C MET A 1 -10.56 13.32 -16.16
N LEU A 2 -9.50 12.52 -16.23
CA LEU A 2 -9.58 11.10 -16.60
C LEU A 2 -9.70 10.23 -15.36
N VAL A 3 -10.66 9.30 -15.36
CA VAL A 3 -10.98 8.44 -14.21
C VAL A 3 -10.85 6.98 -14.60
N GLY A 4 -10.14 6.19 -13.80
CA GLY A 4 -10.15 4.74 -13.85
C GLY A 4 -11.16 4.18 -12.85
N VAL A 5 -11.85 3.09 -13.19
CA VAL A 5 -12.83 2.43 -12.31
C VAL A 5 -12.44 0.98 -12.11
N VAL A 6 -12.31 0.58 -10.85
CA VAL A 6 -12.04 -0.80 -10.42
C VAL A 6 -13.20 -1.31 -9.58
N SER A 7 -13.90 -2.33 -10.05
CA SER A 7 -15.00 -2.98 -9.31
C SER A 7 -15.29 -4.35 -9.89
N LYS A 8 -15.44 -5.37 -9.06
CA LYS A 8 -15.85 -6.71 -9.46
C LYS A 8 -17.33 -6.77 -9.88
N HIS A 9 -18.15 -5.85 -9.35
CA HIS A 9 -19.58 -5.83 -9.57
C HIS A 9 -19.94 -5.03 -10.83
N THR A 10 -20.39 -5.70 -11.86
CA THR A 10 -20.77 -5.08 -13.14
C THR A 10 -21.82 -3.98 -12.96
N LEU A 11 -22.80 -4.18 -12.07
CA LEU A 11 -23.83 -3.17 -11.79
C LEU A 11 -23.22 -1.88 -11.24
N ILE A 12 -22.29 -1.98 -10.29
CA ILE A 12 -21.61 -0.83 -9.69
C ILE A 12 -20.74 -0.12 -10.74
N ARG A 13 -19.99 -0.87 -11.57
CA ARG A 13 -19.22 -0.27 -12.67
C ARG A 13 -20.13 0.56 -13.59
N ARG A 14 -21.26 -0.02 -14.03
CA ARG A 14 -22.23 0.68 -14.88
C ARG A 14 -22.83 1.93 -14.23
N ALA A 15 -23.17 1.83 -12.94
CA ALA A 15 -23.68 2.97 -12.19
C ALA A 15 -22.66 4.10 -12.07
N LEU A 16 -21.38 3.76 -11.72
CA LEU A 16 -20.30 4.73 -11.66
C LEU A 16 -20.02 5.36 -13.03
N MET A 17 -20.01 4.58 -14.10
CA MET A 17 -19.84 5.12 -15.45
C MET A 17 -20.95 6.09 -15.82
N ALA A 18 -22.21 5.77 -15.53
CA ALA A 18 -23.33 6.67 -15.80
C ALA A 18 -23.18 7.98 -15.01
N LEU A 19 -22.88 7.87 -13.70
CA LEU A 19 -22.71 9.03 -12.81
C LEU A 19 -21.54 9.93 -13.21
N LEU A 20 -20.41 9.35 -13.59
CA LEU A 20 -19.21 10.08 -13.96
C LEU A 20 -19.32 10.75 -15.34
N ASN A 21 -19.97 10.09 -16.30
CA ASN A 21 -20.11 10.63 -17.67
C ASN A 21 -21.24 11.66 -17.81
N ASP A 22 -22.15 11.75 -16.85
CA ASP A 22 -23.20 12.78 -16.85
C ASP A 22 -22.63 14.19 -16.63
N ARG A 23 -21.44 14.29 -16.06
CA ARG A 23 -20.67 15.54 -15.95
C ARG A 23 -19.65 15.64 -17.07
N GLY A 24 -19.76 16.66 -17.89
CA GLY A 24 -18.89 16.90 -19.04
C GLY A 24 -17.40 17.13 -18.71
N ASP A 25 -17.06 17.35 -17.42
CA ASP A 25 -15.70 17.56 -16.91
C ASP A 25 -14.99 16.26 -16.47
N LEU A 26 -15.72 15.14 -16.36
CA LEU A 26 -15.22 13.82 -16.02
C LEU A 26 -15.34 12.87 -17.21
N ARG A 27 -14.34 12.03 -17.40
CA ARG A 27 -14.37 10.99 -18.44
C ARG A 27 -13.75 9.71 -17.90
N VAL A 28 -14.49 8.61 -17.99
CA VAL A 28 -13.94 7.29 -17.66
C VAL A 28 -12.98 6.89 -18.78
N ALA A 29 -11.72 6.72 -18.43
CA ALA A 29 -10.66 6.28 -19.34
C ALA A 29 -10.67 4.75 -19.53
N TRP A 30 -10.93 4.03 -18.43
CA TRP A 30 -11.02 2.57 -18.42
C TRP A 30 -11.84 2.08 -17.21
N GLU A 31 -12.41 0.88 -17.34
CA GLU A 31 -13.04 0.13 -16.26
C GLU A 31 -12.53 -1.31 -16.25
N VAL A 32 -12.28 -1.85 -15.06
CA VAL A 32 -11.79 -3.22 -14.88
C VAL A 32 -12.42 -3.90 -13.67
N GLU A 33 -12.45 -5.24 -13.70
CA GLU A 33 -12.92 -6.03 -12.56
C GLU A 33 -11.90 -6.07 -11.40
N GLY A 34 -10.63 -5.90 -11.71
CA GLY A 34 -9.53 -5.85 -10.76
C GLY A 34 -8.27 -5.33 -11.44
N ILE A 35 -7.33 -4.83 -10.65
CA ILE A 35 -6.10 -4.19 -11.16
C ILE A 35 -5.28 -5.13 -12.06
N ARG A 36 -5.27 -6.43 -11.76
CA ARG A 36 -4.57 -7.45 -12.57
C ARG A 36 -5.19 -7.66 -13.95
N SER A 37 -6.39 -7.15 -14.17
CA SER A 37 -7.03 -7.17 -15.49
C SER A 37 -6.50 -6.08 -16.42
N LEU A 38 -5.83 -5.06 -15.90
CA LEU A 38 -5.20 -3.99 -16.70
C LEU A 38 -4.07 -4.51 -17.57
N ASP A 39 -3.29 -5.48 -17.09
CA ASP A 39 -2.20 -6.11 -17.85
C ASP A 39 -2.70 -6.91 -19.07
N ARG A 40 -4.01 -7.23 -19.10
CA ARG A 40 -4.65 -8.01 -20.16
C ARG A 40 -5.44 -7.16 -21.15
N THR A 41 -5.63 -5.90 -20.86
CA THR A 41 -6.31 -4.98 -21.76
C THR A 41 -5.28 -4.29 -22.65
N GLU A 42 -5.53 -4.24 -23.95
CA GLU A 42 -4.69 -3.51 -24.94
C GLU A 42 -4.73 -1.99 -24.75
N VAL A 43 -5.38 -1.53 -23.68
CA VAL A 43 -5.42 -0.12 -23.31
C VAL A 43 -4.12 0.18 -22.59
N PRO A 44 -3.21 0.99 -23.17
CA PRO A 44 -2.07 1.50 -22.43
C PRO A 44 -2.64 2.19 -21.20
N PRO A 45 -1.98 2.09 -20.03
CA PRO A 45 -2.39 2.84 -18.86
C PRO A 45 -2.30 4.32 -19.20
N ALA A 46 -3.39 4.85 -19.79
CA ALA A 46 -3.51 6.28 -19.97
C ALA A 46 -3.36 6.86 -18.57
N SER A 47 -2.50 7.88 -18.43
CA SER A 47 -2.35 8.58 -17.16
C SER A 47 -3.74 9.03 -16.72
N VAL A 48 -4.26 8.43 -15.65
CA VAL A 48 -5.52 8.85 -15.06
C VAL A 48 -5.24 9.79 -13.90
N ASP A 49 -6.11 10.76 -13.74
CA ASP A 49 -6.02 11.73 -12.65
C ASP A 49 -6.55 11.13 -11.34
N LEU A 50 -7.50 10.19 -11.47
CA LEU A 50 -8.23 9.63 -10.35
C LEU A 50 -8.60 8.17 -10.60
N ILE A 51 -8.54 7.34 -9.56
CA ILE A 51 -8.97 5.95 -9.61
C ILE A 51 -10.03 5.73 -8.54
N VAL A 52 -11.20 5.29 -8.95
CA VAL A 52 -12.29 4.88 -8.08
C VAL A 52 -12.25 3.37 -7.91
N VAL A 53 -12.09 2.92 -6.68
CA VAL A 53 -12.02 1.51 -6.32
C VAL A 53 -13.24 1.15 -5.49
N GLU A 54 -13.97 0.13 -5.89
CA GLU A 54 -14.95 -0.50 -5.03
C GLU A 54 -14.30 -1.62 -4.23
N ALA A 55 -14.37 -1.53 -2.90
CA ALA A 55 -13.92 -2.58 -2.00
C ALA A 55 -15.04 -3.59 -1.73
N ASP A 56 -14.68 -4.89 -1.81
CA ASP A 56 -15.63 -5.99 -1.57
C ASP A 56 -15.88 -6.27 -0.08
N CYS A 57 -15.01 -5.77 0.79
CA CYS A 57 -15.05 -6.03 2.22
C CYS A 57 -14.66 -4.75 2.98
N ASP A 58 -15.01 -4.72 4.26
CA ASP A 58 -14.69 -3.61 5.16
C ASP A 58 -13.27 -3.72 5.73
N ILE A 59 -12.32 -4.05 4.85
CA ILE A 59 -10.88 -4.12 5.17
C ILE A 59 -10.10 -3.39 4.07
N VAL A 60 -8.97 -2.78 4.48
CA VAL A 60 -8.08 -2.11 3.54
C VAL A 60 -7.18 -3.14 2.84
N ASP A 61 -7.28 -3.22 1.52
CA ASP A 61 -6.40 -4.06 0.70
C ASP A 61 -5.09 -3.31 0.39
N HIS A 62 -4.12 -3.43 1.28
CA HIS A 62 -2.80 -2.80 1.14
C HIS A 62 -2.04 -3.26 -0.11
N VAL A 63 -2.28 -4.48 -0.60
CA VAL A 63 -1.64 -4.97 -1.84
C VAL A 63 -2.19 -4.21 -3.03
N LEU A 64 -3.51 -4.06 -3.09
CA LEU A 64 -4.17 -3.27 -4.12
C LEU A 64 -3.66 -1.82 -4.13
N PHE A 65 -3.56 -1.18 -2.96
CA PHE A 65 -3.02 0.19 -2.87
C PHE A 65 -1.58 0.28 -3.35
N HIS A 66 -0.75 -0.70 -3.02
CA HIS A 66 0.63 -0.75 -3.48
C HIS A 66 0.73 -0.92 -5.00
N GLU A 67 -0.05 -1.85 -5.59
CA GLU A 67 -0.12 -2.06 -7.03
C GLU A 67 -0.61 -0.80 -7.76
N LEU A 68 -1.68 -0.16 -7.26
CA LEU A 68 -2.22 1.08 -7.83
C LEU A 68 -1.19 2.21 -7.82
N LYS A 69 -0.51 2.43 -6.69
CA LYS A 69 0.52 3.47 -6.59
C LYS A 69 1.75 3.19 -7.45
N SER A 70 2.11 1.92 -7.62
CA SER A 70 3.21 1.52 -8.49
C SER A 70 2.91 1.79 -9.96
N GLN A 71 1.69 1.47 -10.42
CA GLN A 71 1.28 1.64 -11.81
C GLN A 71 0.85 3.09 -12.13
N PHE A 72 0.23 3.77 -11.16
CA PHE A 72 -0.31 5.14 -11.30
C PHE A 72 0.17 6.05 -10.17
N PRO A 73 1.45 6.40 -10.13
CA PRO A 73 2.06 7.12 -9.00
C PRO A 73 1.45 8.51 -8.76
N THR A 74 0.88 9.14 -9.77
CA THR A 74 0.26 10.48 -9.72
C THR A 74 -1.24 10.46 -9.52
N ALA A 75 -1.90 9.31 -9.72
CA ALA A 75 -3.33 9.19 -9.60
C ALA A 75 -3.79 9.25 -8.13
N ARG A 76 -4.90 9.94 -7.91
CA ARG A 76 -5.56 9.97 -6.61
C ARG A 76 -6.52 8.81 -6.48
N ILE A 77 -6.49 8.14 -5.33
CA ILE A 77 -7.28 6.94 -5.09
C ILE A 77 -8.48 7.27 -4.21
N VAL A 78 -9.66 6.90 -4.65
CA VAL A 78 -10.93 7.01 -3.92
C VAL A 78 -11.49 5.61 -3.74
N VAL A 79 -11.92 5.27 -2.53
CA VAL A 79 -12.44 3.93 -2.24
C VAL A 79 -13.89 4.00 -1.81
N ILE A 80 -14.70 3.11 -2.34
CA ILE A 80 -16.12 2.96 -2.01
C ILE A 80 -16.30 1.64 -1.26
N TYR A 81 -16.80 1.71 -0.02
CA TYR A 81 -17.09 0.58 0.85
C TYR A 81 -18.61 0.36 1.02
N ALA A 82 -19.00 -0.82 1.46
CA ALA A 82 -20.39 -1.10 1.83
C ALA A 82 -20.81 -0.27 3.05
N ALA A 83 -19.96 -0.22 4.07
CA ALA A 83 -20.11 0.61 5.26
C ALA A 83 -18.79 1.26 5.64
N LEU A 84 -18.82 2.37 6.36
CA LEU A 84 -17.64 3.08 6.83
C LEU A 84 -17.58 3.07 8.35
N SER A 85 -16.42 2.71 8.91
CA SER A 85 -16.04 3.04 10.28
C SER A 85 -14.91 4.07 10.28
N ASP A 86 -14.71 4.76 11.39
CA ASP A 86 -13.62 5.74 11.51
C ASP A 86 -12.24 5.07 11.37
N GLU A 87 -12.11 3.85 11.90
CA GLU A 87 -10.89 3.04 11.81
C GLU A 87 -10.58 2.66 10.36
N LEU A 88 -11.60 2.19 9.62
CA LEU A 88 -11.46 1.81 8.21
C LEU A 88 -11.02 3.01 7.36
N VAL A 89 -11.66 4.16 7.56
CA VAL A 89 -11.30 5.40 6.83
C VAL A 89 -9.88 5.84 7.18
N ALA A 90 -9.52 5.84 8.47
CA ALA A 90 -8.18 6.19 8.91
C ALA A 90 -7.12 5.27 8.29
N GLU A 91 -7.36 3.96 8.28
CA GLU A 91 -6.46 2.97 7.69
C GLU A 91 -6.32 3.14 6.17
N ALA A 92 -7.43 3.36 5.47
CA ALA A 92 -7.42 3.60 4.03
C ALA A 92 -6.65 4.88 3.66
N LEU A 93 -6.82 5.98 4.42
CA LEU A 93 -6.06 7.21 4.23
C LEU A 93 -4.56 6.98 4.45
N LEU A 94 -4.17 6.23 5.48
CA LEU A 94 -2.77 5.86 5.74
C LEU A 94 -2.20 4.96 4.64
N ALA A 95 -3.02 4.07 4.06
CA ALA A 95 -2.63 3.27 2.90
C ALA A 95 -2.48 4.11 1.63
N GLY A 96 -3.04 5.33 1.62
CA GLY A 96 -2.92 6.34 0.56
C GLY A 96 -4.16 6.57 -0.27
N ALA A 97 -5.34 6.27 0.28
CA ALA A 97 -6.58 6.82 -0.25
C ALA A 97 -6.61 8.34 -0.06
N HIS A 98 -7.30 9.01 -0.95
CA HIS A 98 -7.58 10.46 -0.88
C HIS A 98 -9.01 10.74 -0.42
N GLY A 99 -9.86 9.72 -0.41
CA GLY A 99 -11.21 9.77 0.12
C GLY A 99 -11.85 8.40 0.21
N CYS A 100 -12.78 8.25 1.17
CA CYS A 100 -13.56 7.04 1.38
C CYS A 100 -15.04 7.37 1.37
N PHE A 101 -15.83 6.52 0.72
CA PHE A 101 -17.27 6.69 0.54
C PHE A 101 -18.01 5.43 0.91
N SER A 102 -19.23 5.61 1.42
CA SER A 102 -20.18 4.50 1.55
C SER A 102 -21.00 4.38 0.26
N LYS A 103 -21.35 3.15 -0.12
CA LYS A 103 -22.32 2.88 -1.19
C LYS A 103 -23.70 3.49 -0.94
N SER A 104 -23.99 3.90 0.29
CA SER A 104 -25.24 4.57 0.67
C SER A 104 -25.22 6.08 0.53
N GLU A 105 -24.06 6.68 0.22
CA GLU A 105 -23.97 8.12 -0.01
C GLU A 105 -24.58 8.52 -1.36
N ASP A 106 -25.08 9.74 -1.44
CA ASP A 106 -25.67 10.25 -2.67
C ASP A 106 -24.60 10.61 -3.74
N GLY A 107 -25.00 10.49 -5.01
CA GLY A 107 -24.12 10.73 -6.13
C GLY A 107 -23.62 12.19 -6.25
N GLU A 108 -24.40 13.18 -5.79
CA GLU A 108 -23.96 14.58 -5.85
C GLU A 108 -22.84 14.85 -4.86
N THR A 109 -22.94 14.33 -3.64
CA THR A 109 -21.88 14.39 -2.63
C THR A 109 -20.61 13.71 -3.13
N PHE A 110 -20.76 12.53 -3.74
CA PHE A 110 -19.64 11.82 -4.34
C PHE A 110 -18.94 12.66 -5.44
N LEU A 111 -19.70 13.25 -6.37
CA LEU A 111 -19.15 14.09 -7.44
C LEU A 111 -18.48 15.36 -6.92
N LYS A 112 -19.04 16.01 -5.90
CA LYS A 112 -18.41 17.16 -5.22
C LYS A 112 -17.06 16.77 -4.61
N ALA A 113 -17.02 15.63 -3.97
CA ALA A 113 -15.80 15.12 -3.35
C ALA A 113 -14.70 14.80 -4.39
N LEU A 114 -15.06 14.19 -5.52
CA LEU A 114 -14.10 13.98 -6.62
C LEU A 114 -13.48 15.31 -7.09
N GLY A 115 -14.29 16.37 -7.15
CA GLY A 115 -13.82 17.72 -7.45
C GLY A 115 -12.83 18.27 -6.41
N CYS A 116 -13.06 18.04 -5.09
CA CYS A 116 -12.11 18.42 -4.04
C CYS A 116 -10.83 17.60 -4.13
N ILE A 117 -10.96 16.28 -4.27
CA ILE A 117 -9.83 15.36 -4.38
C ILE A 117 -8.96 15.70 -5.60
N SER A 118 -9.56 16.08 -6.73
CA SER A 118 -8.82 16.48 -7.93
C SER A 118 -7.93 17.70 -7.71
N ARG A 119 -8.26 18.57 -6.77
CA ARG A 119 -7.42 19.73 -6.38
C ARG A 119 -6.34 19.38 -5.35
N GLY A 120 -6.28 18.12 -4.89
CA GLY A 120 -5.30 17.67 -3.92
C GLY A 120 -5.78 17.66 -2.47
N GLU A 121 -7.07 17.94 -2.26
CA GLU A 121 -7.67 17.89 -0.94
C GLU A 121 -7.97 16.44 -0.53
N LEU A 122 -7.98 16.15 0.77
CA LEU A 122 -8.47 14.88 1.30
C LEU A 122 -9.97 15.00 1.60
N TRP A 123 -10.72 13.96 1.23
CA TRP A 123 -12.13 13.87 1.55
C TRP A 123 -12.37 12.86 2.67
N ALA A 124 -12.44 13.37 3.89
CA ALA A 124 -12.74 12.60 5.09
C ALA A 124 -13.36 13.51 6.16
N GLN A 125 -14.06 12.92 7.11
CA GLN A 125 -14.62 13.69 8.22
C GLN A 125 -13.47 14.32 9.04
N ARG A 126 -13.65 15.60 9.40
CA ARG A 126 -12.64 16.38 10.12
C ARG A 126 -12.14 15.70 11.39
N ARG A 127 -13.05 15.01 12.12
CA ARG A 127 -12.69 14.27 13.35
C ARG A 127 -11.65 13.17 13.08
N ILE A 128 -11.76 12.46 11.93
CA ILE A 128 -10.82 11.40 11.54
C ILE A 128 -9.45 12.01 11.21
N LEU A 129 -9.43 13.09 10.41
CA LEU A 129 -8.18 13.79 10.10
C LEU A 129 -7.52 14.33 11.36
N SER A 130 -8.29 14.93 12.29
CA SER A 130 -7.77 15.41 13.57
C SER A 130 -7.19 14.28 14.41
N SER A 131 -7.86 13.13 14.49
CA SER A 131 -7.36 11.97 15.24
C SER A 131 -6.08 11.38 14.64
N LEU A 132 -5.94 11.37 13.31
CA LEU A 132 -4.71 10.94 12.64
C LEU A 132 -3.55 11.88 12.94
N VAL A 133 -3.78 13.20 12.88
CA VAL A 133 -2.77 14.21 13.23
C VAL A 133 -2.38 14.10 14.70
N GLU A 134 -3.34 13.93 15.62
CA GLU A 134 -3.04 13.74 17.04
C GLU A 134 -2.24 12.45 17.29
N LYS A 135 -2.57 11.34 16.64
CA LYS A 135 -1.79 10.09 16.74
C LYS A 135 -0.36 10.29 16.23
N GLU A 136 -0.17 11.01 15.14
CA GLU A 136 1.15 11.31 14.60
C GLU A 136 1.94 12.23 15.55
N ILE A 137 1.32 13.27 16.10
CA ILE A 137 1.94 14.20 17.07
C ILE A 137 2.30 13.48 18.38
N ARG A 138 1.44 12.58 18.87
CA ARG A 138 1.71 11.79 20.10
C ARG A 138 2.73 10.67 19.88
N GLY A 139 3.13 10.39 18.67
CA GLY A 139 4.06 9.30 18.34
C GLY A 139 3.41 7.91 18.35
N ASP A 140 2.10 7.79 18.56
CA ASP A 140 1.39 6.51 18.53
C ASP A 140 1.36 5.88 17.11
N GLY A 141 1.53 6.70 16.08
CA GLY A 141 1.71 6.30 14.68
C GLY A 141 3.16 6.26 14.24
N ASN A 142 4.11 6.66 15.08
CA ASN A 142 5.51 6.78 14.69
C ASN A 142 6.13 5.39 14.45
N LEU A 143 6.42 5.11 13.20
CA LEU A 143 7.09 3.87 12.77
C LEU A 143 8.42 3.65 13.49
N LEU A 144 9.11 4.73 13.90
CA LEU A 144 10.32 4.67 14.70
C LEU A 144 10.03 4.15 16.12
N THR A 145 8.95 4.61 16.76
CA THR A 145 8.54 4.10 18.08
C THR A 145 8.18 2.62 18.01
N ARG A 146 7.44 2.22 16.97
CA ARG A 146 7.08 0.79 16.73
C ARG A 146 8.31 -0.06 16.44
N SER A 147 9.27 0.43 15.65
CA SER A 147 10.51 -0.29 15.36
C SER A 147 11.36 -0.47 16.63
N ASN A 148 11.40 0.53 17.51
CA ASN A 148 12.13 0.47 18.77
C ASN A 148 11.53 -0.52 19.79
N GLN A 149 10.29 -0.99 19.60
CA GLN A 149 9.70 -2.08 20.39
C GLN A 149 10.26 -3.46 20.03
N LEU A 150 10.87 -3.58 18.85
CA LEU A 150 11.49 -4.82 18.42
C LEU A 150 12.89 -4.96 19.00
N SER A 151 13.18 -6.12 19.57
CA SER A 151 14.55 -6.49 19.89
C SER A 151 15.35 -6.66 18.60
N ARG A 152 16.68 -6.62 18.71
CA ARG A 152 17.59 -6.88 17.58
C ARG A 152 17.24 -8.21 16.88
N ARG A 153 16.95 -9.25 17.63
CA ARG A 153 16.61 -10.57 17.10
C ARG A 153 15.26 -10.59 16.39
N GLU A 154 14.27 -9.90 16.91
CA GLU A 154 12.97 -9.73 16.23
C GLU A 154 13.11 -8.95 14.95
N TRP A 155 13.95 -7.90 14.91
CA TRP A 155 14.23 -7.15 13.71
C TRP A 155 14.91 -8.01 12.62
N GLU A 156 15.88 -8.85 12.98
CA GLU A 156 16.52 -9.81 12.07
C GLU A 156 15.50 -10.80 11.47
N VAL A 157 14.59 -11.33 12.29
CA VAL A 157 13.48 -12.18 11.82
C VAL A 157 12.54 -11.39 10.93
N PHE A 158 12.20 -10.16 11.29
CA PHE A 158 11.29 -9.28 10.55
C PHE A 158 11.83 -8.93 9.16
N SER A 159 13.12 -8.62 9.03
CA SER A 159 13.75 -8.37 7.73
C SER A 159 13.68 -9.58 6.79
N LEU A 160 13.84 -10.80 7.34
CA LEU A 160 13.72 -12.03 6.55
C LEU A 160 12.26 -12.36 6.17
N ILE A 161 11.29 -11.95 6.99
CA ILE A 161 9.87 -12.01 6.62
C ILE A 161 9.61 -11.09 5.41
N ALA A 162 10.13 -9.87 5.42
CA ALA A 162 9.92 -8.89 4.36
C ALA A 162 10.44 -9.37 2.99
N VAL A 163 11.54 -10.11 2.97
CA VAL A 163 12.05 -10.72 1.73
C VAL A 163 11.41 -12.08 1.41
N GLY A 164 10.30 -12.42 2.05
CA GLY A 164 9.49 -13.60 1.74
C GLY A 164 10.04 -14.95 2.23
N LYS A 165 11.05 -14.99 3.09
CA LYS A 165 11.63 -16.26 3.60
C LYS A 165 10.63 -17.02 4.46
N ARG A 166 10.46 -18.31 4.25
CA ARG A 166 9.65 -19.20 5.11
C ARG A 166 10.33 -19.45 6.45
N ASN A 167 9.56 -19.83 7.50
CA ASN A 167 10.11 -20.03 8.84
C ASN A 167 11.31 -20.99 8.88
N ARG A 168 11.29 -22.08 8.12
CA ARG A 168 12.41 -22.99 7.98
C ARG A 168 13.69 -22.33 7.41
N GLN A 169 13.52 -21.44 6.42
CA GLN A 169 14.63 -20.70 5.83
C GLN A 169 15.19 -19.64 6.79
N ILE A 170 14.30 -19.00 7.57
CA ILE A 170 14.68 -18.06 8.63
C ILE A 170 15.44 -18.79 9.73
N ALA A 171 14.95 -19.96 10.15
CA ALA A 171 15.60 -20.81 11.15
C ALA A 171 17.04 -21.17 10.73
N SER A 172 17.22 -21.61 9.47
CA SER A 172 18.54 -21.91 8.91
C SER A 172 19.43 -20.67 8.81
N ALA A 173 18.91 -19.54 8.34
CA ALA A 173 19.67 -18.30 8.16
C ALA A 173 20.14 -17.70 9.48
N LEU A 174 19.36 -17.87 10.54
CA LEU A 174 19.64 -17.31 11.86
C LEU A 174 20.19 -18.32 12.86
N TYR A 175 20.43 -19.58 12.45
CA TYR A 175 20.94 -20.68 13.30
C TYR A 175 20.10 -20.91 14.55
N ILE A 176 18.76 -20.91 14.42
CA ILE A 176 17.80 -21.19 15.49
C ILE A 176 16.77 -22.24 15.06
N SER A 177 16.01 -22.76 16.01
CA SER A 177 14.96 -23.73 15.72
C SER A 177 13.73 -23.06 15.06
N GLU A 178 13.00 -23.81 14.23
CA GLU A 178 11.76 -23.32 13.63
C GLU A 178 10.68 -22.92 14.66
N PRO A 179 10.50 -23.66 15.79
CA PRO A 179 9.64 -23.20 16.88
C PRO A 179 10.06 -21.84 17.46
N THR A 180 11.37 -21.57 17.55
CA THR A 180 11.88 -20.28 18.01
C THR A 180 11.52 -19.17 17.02
N VAL A 181 11.62 -19.42 15.71
CA VAL A 181 11.17 -18.48 14.69
C VAL A 181 9.68 -18.19 14.83
N LYS A 182 8.84 -19.23 14.99
CA LYS A 182 7.39 -19.06 15.19
C LYS A 182 7.08 -18.15 16.38
N ARG A 183 7.81 -18.30 17.50
CA ARG A 183 7.66 -17.44 18.68
C ARG A 183 8.04 -15.99 18.38
N HIS A 184 9.15 -15.75 17.67
CA HIS A 184 9.52 -14.39 17.25
C HIS A 184 8.50 -13.77 16.30
N VAL A 185 8.00 -14.51 15.30
CA VAL A 185 6.96 -14.06 14.39
C VAL A 185 5.70 -13.63 15.14
N TYR A 186 5.26 -14.45 16.10
CA TYR A 186 4.11 -14.11 16.94
C TYR A 186 4.35 -12.82 17.74
N SER A 187 5.52 -12.71 18.40
CA SER A 187 5.89 -11.51 19.17
C SER A 187 5.94 -10.26 18.29
N ILE A 188 6.51 -10.35 17.08
CA ILE A 188 6.57 -9.26 16.10
C ILE A 188 5.14 -8.81 15.74
N PHE A 189 4.25 -9.74 15.42
CA PHE A 189 2.87 -9.41 15.03
C PHE A 189 2.11 -8.71 16.17
N GLN A 190 2.30 -9.16 17.42
CA GLN A 190 1.70 -8.52 18.59
C GLN A 190 2.26 -7.10 18.81
N LYS A 191 3.58 -6.92 18.75
CA LYS A 191 4.23 -5.61 18.98
C LYS A 191 3.94 -4.60 17.88
N LEU A 192 3.84 -5.06 16.64
CA LEU A 192 3.57 -4.20 15.48
C LEU A 192 2.08 -4.08 15.14
N HIS A 193 1.21 -4.77 15.90
CA HIS A 193 -0.23 -4.81 15.64
C HIS A 193 -0.56 -5.13 14.17
N VAL A 194 0.12 -6.13 13.60
CA VAL A 194 -0.11 -6.60 12.24
C VAL A 194 -0.79 -7.97 12.26
N PRO A 195 -1.92 -8.15 11.55
CA PRO A 195 -2.70 -9.39 11.59
C PRO A 195 -2.11 -10.49 10.69
N SER A 196 -1.23 -10.14 9.75
CA SER A 196 -0.74 -11.10 8.77
C SER A 196 0.74 -10.94 8.46
N ARG A 197 1.33 -12.04 7.95
CA ARG A 197 2.73 -12.06 7.49
C ARG A 197 2.96 -11.10 6.31
N LEU A 198 1.98 -10.99 5.42
CA LEU A 198 2.04 -10.09 4.28
C LEU A 198 2.12 -8.64 4.75
N GLU A 199 1.24 -8.25 5.66
CA GLU A 199 1.25 -6.90 6.22
C GLU A 199 2.52 -6.59 7.00
N ALA A 200 3.04 -7.56 7.74
CA ALA A 200 4.35 -7.44 8.37
C ALA A 200 5.45 -7.15 7.32
N GLY A 201 5.46 -7.89 6.21
CA GLY A 201 6.40 -7.66 5.11
C GLY A 201 6.30 -6.26 4.49
N LEU A 202 5.08 -5.79 4.24
CA LEU A 202 4.84 -4.44 3.69
C LEU A 202 5.24 -3.33 4.68
N LEU A 203 4.94 -3.54 5.97
CA LEU A 203 5.29 -2.58 7.02
C LEU A 203 6.80 -2.41 7.14
N PHE A 204 7.60 -3.47 6.97
CA PHE A 204 9.06 -3.42 7.06
C PHE A 204 9.67 -2.34 6.16
N TYR A 205 9.23 -2.24 4.90
CA TYR A 205 9.76 -1.25 3.95
C TYR A 205 9.39 0.20 4.27
N ARG A 206 8.46 0.40 5.19
CA ARG A 206 8.02 1.72 5.68
C ARG A 206 8.66 2.09 7.01
N MET A 207 9.20 1.11 7.76
CA MET A 207 9.75 1.32 9.09
C MET A 207 11.24 1.61 9.04
N PRO A 208 11.72 2.65 9.73
CA PRO A 208 13.16 2.82 9.95
C PRO A 208 13.68 1.71 10.87
N PRO A 209 14.97 1.36 10.79
CA PRO A 209 15.57 0.42 11.74
C PRO A 209 15.51 0.97 13.17
N PRO A 210 15.35 0.11 14.17
CA PRO A 210 15.33 0.54 15.57
C PRO A 210 16.67 1.17 15.97
N ALA A 211 16.62 2.12 16.90
CA ALA A 211 17.80 2.85 17.36
C ALA A 211 18.92 1.93 17.89
N SER A 212 18.56 0.77 18.43
CA SER A 212 19.51 -0.27 18.87
C SER A 212 20.33 -0.90 17.72
N ILE A 213 19.93 -0.68 16.46
CA ILE A 213 20.61 -1.19 15.26
C ILE A 213 21.23 -0.05 14.45
N ALA A 214 20.62 1.13 14.46
CA ALA A 214 21.08 2.31 13.73
C ALA A 214 22.47 2.79 14.19
N GLY A 215 22.85 2.52 15.45
CA GLY A 215 24.16 2.88 16.01
C GLY A 215 25.31 1.93 15.67
N SER A 216 25.08 0.81 14.95
CA SER A 216 26.08 -0.17 14.59
C SER A 216 26.36 -0.24 13.07
N ALA A 217 26.12 0.85 12.35
CA ALA A 217 26.55 0.92 10.96
C ALA A 217 28.09 0.95 10.93
N PRO A 218 28.78 0.02 10.19
CA PRO A 218 30.19 0.17 9.94
C PRO A 218 30.41 1.45 9.15
N SER A 219 31.42 2.24 9.55
CA SER A 219 31.89 3.41 8.83
C SER A 219 32.02 3.08 7.34
N SER A 220 31.39 3.92 6.53
CA SER A 220 31.40 3.86 5.06
C SER A 220 32.83 3.90 4.51
N SER A 221 33.41 2.73 4.31
CA SER A 221 34.46 2.51 3.32
C SER A 221 34.32 1.06 2.86
N GLU A 222 34.26 0.89 1.52
CA GLU A 222 34.21 -0.37 0.78
C GLU A 222 32.83 -1.03 0.58
N ALA A 223 32.06 -0.47 -0.37
CA ALA A 223 31.22 -1.26 -1.26
C ALA A 223 31.07 -0.54 -2.62
N HIS A 224 32.16 -0.42 -3.37
CA HIS A 224 32.09 -0.31 -4.82
C HIS A 224 31.66 -1.67 -5.37
N LEU A 225 30.37 -1.89 -5.55
CA LEU A 225 29.86 -2.94 -6.40
C LEU A 225 29.96 -2.47 -7.86
N THR A 226 31.06 -2.83 -8.49
CA THR A 226 31.24 -2.78 -9.95
C THR A 226 30.22 -3.72 -10.58
N PRO A 227 29.40 -3.31 -11.56
CA PRO A 227 28.54 -4.23 -12.29
C PRO A 227 29.41 -5.15 -13.14
N ALA A 228 29.24 -6.45 -12.98
CA ALA A 228 29.89 -7.47 -13.77
C ALA A 228 29.53 -7.30 -15.25
N ALA A 229 30.51 -7.04 -16.07
CA ALA A 229 30.42 -6.97 -17.53
C ALA A 229 30.07 -8.35 -18.10
N PHE A 230 29.06 -8.41 -18.94
CA PHE A 230 28.77 -9.56 -19.79
C PHE A 230 29.94 -9.82 -20.74
N PRO A 231 30.41 -11.06 -20.89
CA PRO A 231 31.43 -11.35 -21.91
C PRO A 231 30.81 -11.28 -23.30
N GLY A 232 31.30 -10.35 -24.09
CA GLY A 232 30.94 -10.18 -25.48
C GLY A 232 31.36 -11.37 -26.33
N SER A 233 30.50 -11.71 -27.28
CA SER A 233 30.73 -12.67 -28.37
C SER A 233 31.98 -12.39 -29.17
N GLY A 234 33.03 -13.20 -29.03
CA GLY A 234 34.17 -13.23 -29.90
C GLY A 234 33.82 -13.83 -31.24
N LYS A 235 33.98 -13.05 -32.30
CA LYS A 235 34.00 -13.53 -33.68
C LYS A 235 35.31 -14.27 -33.92
N GLY A 236 35.21 -15.53 -34.33
CA GLY A 236 36.33 -16.26 -34.90
C GLY A 236 36.49 -15.94 -36.38
N THR A 237 37.67 -15.60 -36.77
CA THR A 237 38.17 -15.65 -38.15
C THR A 237 39.38 -16.56 -38.14
N GLY A 238 39.41 -17.47 -39.10
CA GLY A 238 40.52 -18.37 -39.39
C GLY A 238 40.05 -19.64 -40.07
#